data_dce73ccdf50b2dca666b3cc96231837e
#
_entry.id   dce73ccdf50b2dca666b3cc96231837e
#
_cell.length_a   1.000
_cell.length_b   1.000
_cell.length_c   1.000
_cell.angle_alpha   90.00
_cell.angle_beta   90.00
_cell.angle_gamma   90.00
#
_symmetry.space_group_name_H-M   'P 1'
#
loop_
_entity.id
_entity.type
_entity.pdbx_description
1 polymer ?
#
loop_
_entity_poly.entity_id
_entity_poly.type
_entity_poly.pdbx_seq_one_letter_code
_entity_poly.pdbx_strand_id
1 'polypeptide(L)'
;MLWKLRLWWYSTDKGVLAFGLFCAVVVGLLGLAANLVFAHRDAQNARLREFHARSLDCLARNVYYEARGESRAGQYAVAEVTMNRKASPRYPKTVCEVVYQKNWDPIRKRHVGAFSWTEFEAIDEPAGEPWARAVRVAEDVYYQRRPPMLPGSVVHFHATYVKPDWSKERQRVAKIGNHIFYR
;
A
#
# COMPACT_ATOMS: atom_id res chain seq x y z
N MET A 1 -66.59 -6.84 -10.70
CA MET A 1 -65.15 -6.78 -11.02
C MET A 1 -64.49 -8.15 -11.11
N LEU A 2 -64.77 -9.09 -10.20
CA LEU A 2 -64.22 -10.46 -10.15
C LEU A 2 -64.53 -11.37 -11.36
N TRP A 3 -65.70 -11.21 -12.02
CA TRP A 3 -66.07 -12.02 -13.14
C TRP A 3 -65.28 -11.75 -14.42
N LYS A 4 -64.85 -10.47 -14.65
CA LYS A 4 -63.97 -10.09 -15.77
C LYS A 4 -62.58 -10.73 -15.68
N LEU A 5 -62.07 -10.83 -14.43
CA LEU A 5 -60.82 -11.57 -14.14
C LEU A 5 -60.93 -13.06 -14.43
N ARG A 6 -62.11 -13.65 -14.18
CA ARG A 6 -62.42 -15.04 -14.43
C ARG A 6 -62.50 -15.38 -15.95
N LEU A 7 -63.12 -14.52 -16.72
CA LEU A 7 -63.17 -14.64 -18.21
C LEU A 7 -61.79 -14.44 -18.84
N TRP A 8 -60.99 -13.45 -18.35
CA TRP A 8 -59.64 -13.26 -18.82
C TRP A 8 -58.76 -14.48 -18.54
N TRP A 9 -58.88 -15.11 -17.37
CA TRP A 9 -58.17 -16.35 -17.02
C TRP A 9 -58.48 -17.54 -17.93
N TYR A 10 -59.72 -17.68 -18.38
CA TYR A 10 -60.10 -18.75 -19.29
C TYR A 10 -59.73 -18.49 -20.78
N SER A 11 -59.54 -17.24 -21.16
CA SER A 11 -59.17 -16.84 -22.53
C SER A 11 -57.66 -16.74 -22.74
N THR A 12 -56.87 -16.74 -21.67
CA THR A 12 -55.40 -16.60 -21.77
C THR A 12 -54.73 -17.96 -21.93
N ASP A 13 -53.84 -18.10 -22.90
CA ASP A 13 -53.01 -19.28 -23.04
C ASP A 13 -52.08 -19.43 -21.85
N LYS A 14 -52.30 -20.48 -21.06
CA LYS A 14 -51.54 -20.76 -19.86
C LYS A 14 -50.05 -21.02 -20.16
N GLY A 15 -49.72 -21.50 -21.35
CA GLY A 15 -48.33 -21.69 -21.81
C GLY A 15 -47.61 -20.35 -21.94
N VAL A 16 -48.27 -19.35 -22.52
CA VAL A 16 -47.70 -18.00 -22.68
C VAL A 16 -47.44 -17.32 -21.30
N LEU A 17 -48.42 -17.49 -20.39
CA LEU A 17 -48.26 -16.96 -19.02
C LEU A 17 -47.12 -17.65 -18.29
N ALA A 18 -47.02 -18.99 -18.36
CA ALA A 18 -45.93 -19.75 -17.72
C ALA A 18 -44.57 -19.36 -18.29
N PHE A 19 -44.47 -19.23 -19.62
CA PHE A 19 -43.22 -18.78 -20.27
C PHE A 19 -42.84 -17.36 -19.89
N GLY A 20 -43.81 -16.42 -19.84
CA GLY A 20 -43.58 -15.05 -19.38
C GLY A 20 -43.07 -15.00 -17.94
N LEU A 21 -43.64 -15.79 -17.05
CA LEU A 21 -43.21 -15.91 -15.65
C LEU A 21 -41.81 -16.50 -15.55
N PHE A 22 -41.51 -17.53 -16.33
CA PHE A 22 -40.16 -18.12 -16.40
C PHE A 22 -39.12 -17.09 -16.85
N CYS A 23 -39.39 -16.35 -17.94
CA CYS A 23 -38.50 -15.28 -18.40
C CYS A 23 -38.29 -14.22 -17.35
N ALA A 24 -39.35 -13.77 -16.64
CA ALA A 24 -39.23 -12.80 -15.57
C ALA A 24 -38.34 -13.29 -14.40
N VAL A 25 -38.50 -14.55 -14.01
CA VAL A 25 -37.65 -15.18 -12.98
C VAL A 25 -36.21 -15.24 -13.43
N VAL A 26 -35.93 -15.66 -14.67
CA VAL A 26 -34.55 -15.71 -15.20
C VAL A 26 -33.91 -14.34 -15.24
N VAL A 27 -34.64 -13.33 -15.73
CA VAL A 27 -34.12 -11.94 -15.74
C VAL A 27 -33.88 -11.43 -14.32
N GLY A 28 -34.78 -11.72 -13.39
CA GLY A 28 -34.61 -11.38 -11.98
C GLY A 28 -33.38 -12.04 -11.35
N LEU A 29 -33.16 -13.33 -11.62
CA LEU A 29 -31.97 -14.05 -11.13
C LEU A 29 -30.67 -13.52 -11.74
N LEU A 30 -30.68 -13.22 -13.04
CA LEU A 30 -29.52 -12.61 -13.71
C LEU A 30 -29.22 -11.20 -13.14
N GLY A 31 -30.25 -10.40 -12.90
CA GLY A 31 -30.12 -9.09 -12.25
C GLY A 31 -29.53 -9.20 -10.84
N LEU A 32 -30.01 -10.16 -10.05
CA LEU A 32 -29.48 -10.41 -8.71
C LEU A 32 -28.01 -10.87 -8.75
N ALA A 33 -27.69 -11.81 -9.64
CA ALA A 33 -26.31 -12.27 -9.83
C ALA A 33 -25.37 -11.13 -10.25
N ALA A 34 -25.81 -10.27 -11.17
CA ALA A 34 -25.05 -9.11 -11.59
C ALA A 34 -24.79 -8.12 -10.40
N ASN A 35 -25.82 -7.83 -9.61
CA ASN A 35 -25.68 -6.99 -8.42
C ASN A 35 -24.67 -7.56 -7.41
N LEU A 36 -24.71 -8.87 -7.16
CA LEU A 36 -23.76 -9.53 -6.25
C LEU A 36 -22.32 -9.43 -6.76
N VAL A 37 -22.12 -9.62 -8.07
CA VAL A 37 -20.79 -9.49 -8.70
C VAL A 37 -20.28 -8.04 -8.58
N PHE A 38 -21.11 -7.04 -8.86
CA PHE A 38 -20.73 -5.63 -8.72
C PHE A 38 -20.40 -5.27 -7.27
N ALA A 39 -21.23 -5.65 -6.31
CA ALA A 39 -21.00 -5.41 -4.90
C ALA A 39 -19.67 -6.07 -4.43
N HIS A 40 -19.39 -7.29 -4.89
CA HIS A 40 -18.13 -7.97 -4.57
C HIS A 40 -16.91 -7.23 -5.15
N ARG A 41 -16.98 -6.79 -6.41
CA ARG A 41 -15.92 -5.98 -7.05
C ARG A 41 -15.68 -4.66 -6.33
N ASP A 42 -16.74 -3.97 -5.94
CA ASP A 42 -16.64 -2.69 -5.22
C ASP A 42 -15.98 -2.89 -3.85
N ALA A 43 -16.33 -3.95 -3.13
CA ALA A 43 -15.70 -4.29 -1.87
C ALA A 43 -14.20 -4.62 -2.04
N GLN A 44 -13.83 -5.36 -3.09
CA GLN A 44 -12.42 -5.63 -3.41
C GLN A 44 -11.66 -4.35 -3.75
N ASN A 45 -12.23 -3.50 -4.59
CA ASN A 45 -11.62 -2.22 -4.97
C ASN A 45 -11.45 -1.29 -3.76
N ALA A 46 -12.40 -1.29 -2.83
CA ALA A 46 -12.31 -0.52 -1.58
C ALA A 46 -11.14 -1.01 -0.72
N ARG A 47 -10.99 -2.32 -0.54
CA ARG A 47 -9.86 -2.93 0.19
C ARG A 47 -8.51 -2.61 -0.44
N LEU A 48 -8.42 -2.66 -1.77
CA LEU A 48 -7.20 -2.31 -2.49
C LEU A 48 -6.84 -0.84 -2.31
N ARG A 49 -7.81 0.08 -2.42
CA ARG A 49 -7.59 1.51 -2.16
C ARG A 49 -7.09 1.76 -0.74
N GLU A 50 -7.71 1.11 0.25
CA GLU A 50 -7.28 1.21 1.65
C GLU A 50 -5.85 0.68 1.85
N PHE A 51 -5.52 -0.47 1.26
CA PHE A 51 -4.17 -1.03 1.31
C PHE A 51 -3.12 -0.08 0.70
N HIS A 52 -3.41 0.52 -0.47
CA HIS A 52 -2.51 1.49 -1.09
C HIS A 52 -2.37 2.76 -0.26
N ALA A 53 -3.46 3.29 0.28
CA ALA A 53 -3.45 4.48 1.12
C ALA A 53 -2.60 4.27 2.38
N ARG A 54 -2.76 3.13 3.07
CA ARG A 54 -1.92 2.77 4.23
C ARG A 54 -0.45 2.60 3.85
N SER A 55 -0.17 1.96 2.72
CA SER A 55 1.21 1.78 2.24
C SER A 55 1.89 3.11 1.95
N LEU A 56 1.18 4.03 1.33
CA LEU A 56 1.65 5.39 1.05
C LEU A 56 1.89 6.19 2.34
N ASP A 57 0.98 6.11 3.30
CA ASP A 57 1.14 6.78 4.60
C ASP A 57 2.40 6.26 5.33
N CYS A 58 2.58 4.94 5.42
CA CYS A 58 3.78 4.36 6.03
C CYS A 58 5.06 4.82 5.32
N LEU A 59 5.09 4.84 3.98
CA LEU A 59 6.25 5.29 3.22
C LEU A 59 6.52 6.79 3.42
N ALA A 60 5.49 7.62 3.38
CA ALA A 60 5.60 9.05 3.58
C ALA A 60 6.08 9.40 4.99
N ARG A 61 5.56 8.72 6.02
CA ARG A 61 6.06 8.86 7.41
C ARG A 61 7.53 8.50 7.51
N ASN A 62 7.94 7.40 6.87
CA ASN A 62 9.34 7.02 6.88
C ASN A 62 10.24 8.07 6.21
N VAL A 63 9.85 8.58 5.05
CA VAL A 63 10.58 9.68 4.36
C VAL A 63 10.62 10.93 5.23
N TYR A 64 9.51 11.28 5.88
CA TYR A 64 9.43 12.46 6.73
C TYR A 64 10.39 12.38 7.91
N TYR A 65 10.34 11.32 8.70
CA TYR A 65 11.14 11.23 9.92
C TYR A 65 12.62 10.95 9.65
N GLU A 66 12.94 10.18 8.60
CA GLU A 66 14.34 9.86 8.26
C GLU A 66 15.01 10.94 7.41
N ALA A 67 14.26 11.68 6.59
CA ALA A 67 14.86 12.49 5.55
C ALA A 67 14.23 13.89 5.34
N ARG A 68 13.37 14.39 6.25
CA ARG A 68 12.71 15.70 6.05
C ARG A 68 13.70 16.86 5.89
N GLY A 69 14.91 16.77 6.46
CA GLY A 69 15.99 17.75 6.34
C GLY A 69 16.91 17.54 5.14
N GLU A 70 16.73 16.45 4.39
CA GLU A 70 17.54 16.14 3.23
C GLU A 70 17.07 16.85 1.96
N SER A 71 17.97 16.88 0.97
CA SER A 71 17.60 17.25 -0.39
C SER A 71 16.52 16.30 -0.93
N ARG A 72 15.81 16.72 -1.98
CA ARG A 72 14.81 15.86 -2.63
C ARG A 72 15.41 14.52 -3.08
N ALA A 73 16.65 14.52 -3.58
CA ALA A 73 17.37 13.30 -3.95
C ALA A 73 17.59 12.36 -2.75
N GLY A 74 17.95 12.90 -1.58
CA GLY A 74 18.09 12.12 -0.33
C GLY A 74 16.77 11.51 0.11
N GLN A 75 15.67 12.26 0.01
CA GLN A 75 14.33 11.76 0.33
C GLN A 75 13.91 10.63 -0.61
N TYR A 76 14.14 10.75 -1.91
CA TYR A 76 13.89 9.67 -2.88
C TYR A 76 14.73 8.43 -2.57
N ALA A 77 16.02 8.59 -2.27
CA ALA A 77 16.89 7.47 -1.96
C ALA A 77 16.43 6.68 -0.71
N VAL A 78 15.97 7.35 0.34
CA VAL A 78 15.40 6.71 1.53
C VAL A 78 14.11 5.96 1.20
N ALA A 79 13.22 6.55 0.40
CA ALA A 79 11.99 5.88 -0.06
C ALA A 79 12.31 4.65 -0.91
N GLU A 80 13.28 4.74 -1.82
CA GLU A 80 13.71 3.63 -2.68
C GLU A 80 14.29 2.46 -1.87
N VAL A 81 15.09 2.73 -0.82
CA VAL A 81 15.57 1.66 0.08
C VAL A 81 14.40 0.93 0.75
N THR A 82 13.37 1.64 1.19
CA THR A 82 12.19 1.02 1.77
C THR A 82 11.47 0.12 0.76
N MET A 83 11.32 0.57 -0.47
CA MET A 83 10.70 -0.23 -1.55
C MET A 83 11.58 -1.40 -1.99
N ASN A 84 12.92 -1.23 -2.02
CA ASN A 84 13.87 -2.30 -2.28
C ASN A 84 13.81 -3.39 -1.21
N ARG A 85 13.69 -3.00 0.06
CA ARG A 85 13.46 -3.96 1.16
C ARG A 85 12.18 -4.75 0.92
N LYS A 86 11.05 -4.09 0.66
CA LYS A 86 9.77 -4.75 0.36
C LYS A 86 9.89 -5.74 -0.81
N ALA A 87 10.65 -5.40 -1.85
CA ALA A 87 10.87 -6.27 -3.02
C ALA A 87 11.81 -7.45 -2.73
N SER A 88 12.69 -7.32 -1.75
CA SER A 88 13.68 -8.35 -1.39
C SER A 88 13.02 -9.53 -0.65
N PRO A 89 13.42 -10.79 -0.93
CA PRO A 89 12.92 -11.95 -0.20
C PRO A 89 13.32 -11.97 1.29
N ARG A 90 14.32 -11.20 1.69
CA ARG A 90 14.84 -11.13 3.06
C ARG A 90 14.02 -10.22 3.99
N TYR A 91 13.06 -9.49 3.48
CA TYR A 91 12.29 -8.48 4.20
C TYR A 91 10.78 -8.77 4.12
N PRO A 92 9.98 -8.15 4.98
CA PRO A 92 8.53 -8.21 4.90
C PRO A 92 7.98 -7.76 3.54
N LYS A 93 6.76 -8.20 3.23
CA LYS A 93 6.18 -8.03 1.88
C LYS A 93 5.30 -6.78 1.73
N THR A 94 5.01 -6.08 2.82
CA THR A 94 4.26 -4.83 2.78
C THR A 94 5.15 -3.66 3.21
N VAL A 95 4.84 -2.45 2.74
CA VAL A 95 5.59 -1.23 3.10
C VAL A 95 5.53 -0.99 4.60
N CYS A 96 4.35 -1.11 5.20
CA CYS A 96 4.20 -0.87 6.64
C CYS A 96 4.98 -1.88 7.48
N GLU A 97 4.96 -3.16 7.11
CA GLU A 97 5.77 -4.17 7.81
C GLU A 97 7.27 -3.90 7.70
N VAL A 98 7.75 -3.41 6.55
CA VAL A 98 9.16 -3.00 6.40
C VAL A 98 9.49 -1.80 7.28
N VAL A 99 8.61 -0.81 7.32
CA VAL A 99 8.82 0.42 8.11
C VAL A 99 8.81 0.12 9.60
N TYR A 100 7.86 -0.67 10.07
CA TYR A 100 7.72 -1.00 11.49
C TYR A 100 8.40 -2.32 11.89
N GLN A 101 9.27 -2.88 11.01
CA GLN A 101 10.02 -4.10 11.31
C GLN A 101 10.87 -3.91 12.56
N LYS A 102 10.83 -4.91 13.46
CA LYS A 102 11.70 -4.97 14.62
C LYS A 102 12.71 -6.09 14.45
N ASN A 103 13.99 -5.80 14.72
CA ASN A 103 15.09 -6.75 14.61
C ASN A 103 15.69 -6.97 16.00
N TRP A 104 16.14 -8.20 16.29
CA TRP A 104 16.86 -8.46 17.53
C TRP A 104 18.23 -7.78 17.51
N ASP A 105 18.51 -6.96 18.52
CA ASP A 105 19.82 -6.36 18.74
C ASP A 105 20.56 -7.15 19.83
N PRO A 106 21.63 -7.90 19.49
CA PRO A 106 22.34 -8.73 20.46
C PRO A 106 23.13 -7.92 21.48
N ILE A 107 23.50 -6.67 21.14
CA ILE A 107 24.24 -5.76 22.04
C ILE A 107 23.30 -5.22 23.10
N ARG A 108 22.14 -4.69 22.67
CA ARG A 108 21.12 -4.12 23.56
C ARG A 108 20.22 -5.17 24.21
N LYS A 109 20.29 -6.43 23.76
CA LYS A 109 19.46 -7.56 24.20
C LYS A 109 17.96 -7.26 24.14
N ARG A 110 17.52 -6.55 23.10
CA ARG A 110 16.12 -6.22 22.84
C ARG A 110 15.83 -6.11 21.36
N HIS A 111 14.55 -6.12 21.00
CA HIS A 111 14.15 -5.79 19.65
C HIS A 111 14.24 -4.28 19.45
N VAL A 112 14.82 -3.86 18.32
CA VAL A 112 14.95 -2.46 17.88
C VAL A 112 14.27 -2.26 16.53
N GLY A 113 13.70 -1.09 16.30
CA GLY A 113 13.08 -0.74 15.03
C GLY A 113 14.10 -0.70 13.89
N ALA A 114 13.66 -1.08 12.70
CA ALA A 114 14.46 -0.96 11.48
C ALA A 114 14.75 0.51 11.12
N PHE A 115 13.90 1.41 11.59
CA PHE A 115 14.05 2.85 11.52
C PHE A 115 13.92 3.43 12.94
N SER A 116 14.86 4.27 13.35
CA SER A 116 15.00 4.73 14.73
C SER A 116 13.79 5.49 15.26
N TRP A 117 13.12 6.25 14.40
CA TRP A 117 11.95 7.04 14.79
C TRP A 117 10.76 6.17 15.26
N THR A 118 10.71 4.88 14.84
CA THR A 118 9.64 3.95 15.26
C THR A 118 9.76 3.48 16.71
N GLU A 119 10.83 3.87 17.42
CA GLU A 119 11.08 3.53 18.81
C GLU A 119 10.66 4.62 19.79
N PHE A 120 10.33 5.82 19.31
CA PHE A 120 9.89 6.92 20.16
C PHE A 120 8.41 6.76 20.55
N GLU A 121 8.11 6.81 21.85
CA GLU A 121 6.74 6.70 22.37
C GLU A 121 5.89 7.92 22.02
N ALA A 122 6.52 9.10 21.98
CA ALA A 122 5.90 10.35 21.57
C ALA A 122 6.72 10.99 20.44
N ILE A 123 6.09 11.14 19.29
CA ILE A 123 6.65 11.80 18.12
C ILE A 123 5.59 12.74 17.55
N ASP A 124 6.01 13.95 17.21
CA ASP A 124 5.10 14.94 16.62
C ASP A 124 4.51 14.39 15.31
N GLU A 125 3.21 14.58 15.13
CA GLU A 125 2.55 14.20 13.87
C GLU A 125 3.14 15.00 12.69
N PRO A 126 3.35 14.32 11.55
CA PRO A 126 3.89 14.99 10.38
C PRO A 126 2.99 16.13 9.91
N ALA A 127 3.56 17.30 9.67
CA ALA A 127 2.80 18.49 9.30
C ALA A 127 3.56 19.42 8.34
N GLY A 128 2.82 20.34 7.74
CA GLY A 128 3.34 21.43 6.93
C GLY A 128 3.96 20.99 5.60
N GLU A 129 4.76 21.88 4.99
CA GLU A 129 5.41 21.64 3.70
C GLU A 129 6.37 20.42 3.71
N PRO A 130 7.13 20.13 4.77
CA PRO A 130 7.95 18.92 4.82
C PRO A 130 7.12 17.63 4.70
N TRP A 131 5.92 17.59 5.31
CA TRP A 131 5.01 16.46 5.16
C TRP A 131 4.45 16.34 3.75
N ALA A 132 3.95 17.45 3.20
CA ALA A 132 3.44 17.47 1.82
C ALA A 132 4.51 17.01 0.81
N ARG A 133 5.78 17.37 1.05
CA ARG A 133 6.91 16.92 0.23
C ARG A 133 7.17 15.42 0.39
N ALA A 134 7.15 14.90 1.61
CA ALA A 134 7.33 13.47 1.88
C ALA A 134 6.23 12.63 1.22
N VAL A 135 4.98 13.09 1.24
CA VAL A 135 3.86 12.44 0.55
C VAL A 135 4.11 12.38 -0.96
N ARG A 136 4.49 13.50 -1.60
CA ARG A 136 4.81 13.53 -3.04
C ARG A 136 5.95 12.57 -3.41
N VAL A 137 7.02 12.54 -2.60
CA VAL A 137 8.13 11.60 -2.79
C VAL A 137 7.68 10.15 -2.66
N ALA A 138 6.87 9.85 -1.64
CA ALA A 138 6.32 8.51 -1.43
C ALA A 138 5.45 8.06 -2.61
N GLU A 139 4.57 8.93 -3.12
CA GLU A 139 3.76 8.64 -4.30
C GLU A 139 4.59 8.37 -5.55
N ASP A 140 5.58 9.23 -5.83
CA ASP A 140 6.45 9.10 -7.01
C ASP A 140 7.21 7.76 -7.01
N VAL A 141 7.71 7.35 -5.84
CA VAL A 141 8.45 6.10 -5.70
C VAL A 141 7.51 4.88 -5.69
N TYR A 142 6.41 4.97 -4.96
CA TYR A 142 5.45 3.87 -4.84
C TYR A 142 4.81 3.50 -6.17
N TYR A 143 4.42 4.51 -6.96
CA TYR A 143 3.80 4.34 -8.28
C TYR A 143 4.81 4.34 -9.44
N GLN A 144 6.10 4.35 -9.12
CA GLN A 144 7.19 4.33 -10.12
C GLN A 144 7.05 5.45 -11.18
N ARG A 145 6.65 6.65 -10.77
CA ARG A 145 6.46 7.81 -11.65
C ARG A 145 7.78 8.39 -12.19
N ARG A 146 8.91 7.88 -11.71
CA ARG A 146 10.26 8.24 -12.10
C ARG A 146 11.18 7.01 -12.09
N PRO A 147 12.28 7.02 -12.87
CA PRO A 147 13.29 5.98 -12.81
C PRO A 147 13.97 5.98 -11.42
N PRO A 148 14.32 4.79 -10.88
CA PRO A 148 15.02 4.71 -9.61
C PRO A 148 16.44 5.27 -9.71
N MET A 149 16.90 5.89 -8.61
CA MET A 149 18.27 6.39 -8.47
C MET A 149 19.21 5.31 -7.94
N LEU A 150 18.69 4.36 -7.18
CA LEU A 150 19.45 3.29 -6.55
C LEU A 150 19.10 1.94 -7.17
N PRO A 151 20.09 1.06 -7.37
CA PRO A 151 19.81 -0.35 -7.70
C PRO A 151 18.90 -1.02 -6.66
N GLY A 152 18.06 -1.96 -7.08
CA GLY A 152 17.14 -2.70 -6.20
C GLY A 152 17.83 -3.55 -5.12
N SER A 153 19.15 -3.80 -5.27
CA SER A 153 19.96 -4.47 -4.26
C SER A 153 20.36 -3.58 -3.07
N VAL A 154 20.16 -2.26 -3.17
CA VAL A 154 20.50 -1.30 -2.10
C VAL A 154 19.39 -1.31 -1.05
N VAL A 155 19.69 -1.89 0.11
CA VAL A 155 18.73 -2.11 1.20
C VAL A 155 19.19 -1.57 2.55
N HIS A 156 20.38 -0.94 2.61
CA HIS A 156 20.94 -0.38 3.82
C HIS A 156 21.40 1.05 3.59
N PHE A 157 21.29 1.88 4.63
CA PHE A 157 21.90 3.20 4.68
C PHE A 157 22.18 3.61 6.13
N HIS A 158 23.04 4.58 6.29
CA HIS A 158 23.24 5.32 7.55
C HIS A 158 23.61 6.77 7.27
N ALA A 159 23.42 7.62 8.25
CA ALA A 159 23.85 9.01 8.17
C ALA A 159 25.37 9.13 8.19
N THR A 160 25.93 10.09 7.47
CA THR A 160 27.40 10.27 7.29
C THR A 160 28.16 10.50 8.59
N TYR A 161 27.49 10.98 9.63
CA TYR A 161 28.09 11.26 10.94
C TYR A 161 28.12 10.02 11.87
N VAL A 162 27.52 8.88 11.47
CA VAL A 162 27.63 7.61 12.20
C VAL A 162 28.49 6.61 11.40
N LYS A 163 29.11 5.67 12.09
CA LYS A 163 29.96 4.62 11.49
C LYS A 163 29.58 3.27 12.10
N PRO A 164 28.46 2.67 11.71
CA PRO A 164 28.04 1.39 12.25
C PRO A 164 29.00 0.27 11.77
N ASP A 165 29.30 -0.69 12.64
CA ASP A 165 30.27 -1.76 12.30
C ASP A 165 29.88 -2.56 11.07
N TRP A 166 28.58 -2.82 10.90
CA TRP A 166 28.07 -3.53 9.72
C TRP A 166 28.41 -2.84 8.39
N SER A 167 28.69 -1.53 8.40
CA SER A 167 29.03 -0.79 7.17
C SER A 167 30.39 -1.17 6.58
N LYS A 168 31.28 -1.76 7.40
CA LYS A 168 32.59 -2.24 6.98
C LYS A 168 32.49 -3.53 6.14
N GLU A 169 31.43 -4.30 6.35
CA GLU A 169 31.19 -5.60 5.72
C GLU A 169 30.30 -5.51 4.48
N ARG A 170 29.84 -4.30 4.13
CA ARG A 170 28.89 -4.07 3.04
C ARG A 170 29.51 -3.22 1.94
N GLN A 171 29.10 -3.51 0.72
CA GLN A 171 29.56 -2.72 -0.42
C GLN A 171 28.80 -1.38 -0.46
N ARG A 172 29.58 -0.31 -0.33
CA ARG A 172 29.10 1.05 -0.56
C ARG A 172 28.73 1.26 -2.03
N VAL A 173 27.54 1.84 -2.27
CA VAL A 173 27.02 2.08 -3.63
C VAL A 173 26.98 3.58 -3.94
N ALA A 174 26.46 4.40 -3.01
CA ALA A 174 26.30 5.83 -3.24
C ALA A 174 26.43 6.62 -1.92
N LYS A 175 26.73 7.92 -2.08
CA LYS A 175 26.51 8.95 -1.05
C LYS A 175 25.55 9.97 -1.65
N ILE A 176 24.41 10.18 -1.00
CA ILE A 176 23.39 11.16 -1.43
C ILE A 176 23.00 11.98 -0.19
N GLY A 177 23.23 13.28 -0.25
CA GLY A 177 23.06 14.15 0.90
C GLY A 177 23.89 13.70 2.10
N ASN A 178 23.29 13.62 3.27
CA ASN A 178 23.93 13.14 4.49
C ASN A 178 23.78 11.63 4.73
N HIS A 179 23.47 10.85 3.70
CA HIS A 179 23.35 9.39 3.81
C HIS A 179 24.33 8.65 2.88
N ILE A 180 24.81 7.50 3.37
CA ILE A 180 25.62 6.54 2.62
C ILE A 180 24.82 5.26 2.44
N PHE A 181 24.72 4.78 1.21
CA PHE A 181 23.87 3.67 0.78
C PHE A 181 24.70 2.42 0.44
N TYR A 182 24.20 1.24 0.83
CA TYR A 182 24.91 -0.04 0.72
C TYR A 182 24.01 -1.16 0.20
N ARG A 183 24.66 -2.17 -0.43
CA ARG A 183 24.04 -3.43 -0.80
C ARG A 183 24.61 -4.63 -0.04
#